data_1e6a06f6e1c748e999383a8140042c9d
#
_entry.id   1e6a06f6e1c748e999383a8140042c9d
#
_cell.length_a   1.000
_cell.length_b   1.000
_cell.length_c   1.000
_cell.angle_alpha   90.00
_cell.angle_beta   90.00
_cell.angle_gamma   90.00
#
_symmetry.space_group_name_H-M   'P 1'
#
loop_
_entity.id
_entity.type
_entity.pdbx_description
1 polymer ?
#
loop_
_entity_poly.entity_id
_entity_poly.type
_entity_poly.pdbx_seq_one_letter_code
_entity_poly.pdbx_strand_id
1 'polypeptide(L)'
;MSALDKPSVSNHFLGVVDAKLTSLRKSLEGFGSVMVAYSGGVDSVFLAFMAHQTLPGRAVAVIADSPSLPRSELREALQIAADFNFPVRVLKTAEFANADYVSNPLNRCYFCKHELFSQLVPLAKELGLAVIAYGENASDVGDFRPGAEAAKEFHIRAPLKEVGLTKAEIRALSARFGLPTTDKPQMACLSSRVPHGEAVTEQKLGMIEAAEGHLRSLGFVDVRVRHHELPGAPVPSMSATNPQLNDLTAPPTKPALARIEVGATELPRLLEATNAARIAEELKRIGYAHVTLDLLGYRRGGANDLAPQPVG
;
A
#
# COMPACT_ATOMS: atom_id res chain seq x y z
N MET A 1 26.45 14.51 -29.04
CA MET A 1 26.04 13.99 -27.76
C MET A 1 25.47 15.17 -26.99
N SER A 2 24.16 15.32 -27.03
CA SER A 2 23.44 16.44 -26.41
C SER A 2 23.06 16.06 -24.97
N ALA A 3 23.51 16.86 -24.01
CA ALA A 3 23.07 16.77 -22.63
C ALA A 3 21.57 17.08 -22.58
N LEU A 4 20.77 16.12 -22.16
CA LEU A 4 19.35 16.30 -21.90
C LEU A 4 19.22 17.30 -20.73
N ASP A 5 18.77 18.51 -21.02
CA ASP A 5 18.40 19.51 -20.07
C ASP A 5 17.33 18.94 -19.11
N LYS A 6 17.71 18.71 -17.86
CA LYS A 6 16.74 18.52 -16.79
C LYS A 6 15.98 19.84 -16.63
N PRO A 7 14.64 19.85 -16.58
CA PRO A 7 13.88 21.09 -16.41
C PRO A 7 14.35 21.80 -15.15
N SER A 8 14.81 23.05 -15.29
CA SER A 8 15.18 23.91 -14.17
C SER A 8 13.93 24.18 -13.33
N VAL A 9 13.84 23.57 -12.15
CA VAL A 9 12.79 23.86 -11.15
C VAL A 9 12.94 25.35 -10.83
N SER A 10 11.87 26.14 -11.01
CA SER A 10 11.97 27.58 -10.83
C SER A 10 12.34 27.91 -9.38
N ASN A 11 13.17 28.94 -9.15
CA ASN A 11 13.56 29.41 -7.80
C ASN A 11 12.35 29.73 -6.93
N HIS A 12 11.22 30.15 -7.52
CA HIS A 12 9.97 30.37 -6.82
C HIS A 12 9.38 29.08 -6.23
N PHE A 13 9.37 27.97 -7.01
CA PHE A 13 8.89 26.67 -6.54
C PHE A 13 9.72 26.18 -5.34
N LEU A 14 11.05 26.29 -5.42
CA LEU A 14 11.93 25.88 -4.32
C LEU A 14 11.68 26.70 -3.06
N GLY A 15 11.49 28.02 -3.17
CA GLY A 15 11.19 28.88 -2.03
C GLY A 15 9.87 28.50 -1.32
N VAL A 16 8.82 28.18 -2.08
CA VAL A 16 7.52 27.72 -1.52
C VAL A 16 7.68 26.39 -0.80
N VAL A 17 8.38 25.44 -1.41
CA VAL A 17 8.62 24.12 -0.81
C VAL A 17 9.44 24.21 0.47
N ASP A 18 10.45 25.08 0.52
CA ASP A 18 11.27 25.30 1.71
C ASP A 18 10.48 25.96 2.85
N ALA A 19 9.56 26.88 2.55
CA ALA A 19 8.66 27.45 3.54
C ALA A 19 7.72 26.40 4.16
N LYS A 20 7.15 25.51 3.32
CA LYS A 20 6.30 24.40 3.79
C LYS A 20 7.10 23.38 4.61
N LEU A 21 8.34 23.07 4.20
CA LEU A 21 9.24 22.19 4.96
C LEU A 21 9.55 22.79 6.34
N THR A 22 9.79 24.09 6.40
CA THR A 22 10.01 24.80 7.67
C THR A 22 8.75 24.76 8.55
N SER A 23 7.57 24.94 7.97
CA SER A 23 6.29 24.82 8.66
C SER A 23 6.04 23.40 9.19
N LEU A 24 6.41 22.38 8.42
CA LEU A 24 6.32 20.98 8.84
C LEU A 24 7.21 20.73 10.08
N ARG A 25 8.45 21.18 10.06
CA ARG A 25 9.36 21.06 11.22
C ARG A 25 8.79 21.73 12.46
N LYS A 26 8.29 22.95 12.34
CA LYS A 26 7.64 23.65 13.46
C LYS A 26 6.42 22.92 14.00
N SER A 27 5.60 22.35 13.09
CA SER A 27 4.44 21.54 13.51
C SER A 27 4.88 20.30 14.29
N LEU A 28 5.91 19.59 13.82
CA LEU A 28 6.47 18.43 14.51
C LEU A 28 7.10 18.80 15.86
N GLU A 29 7.85 19.89 15.93
CA GLU A 29 8.40 20.43 17.18
C GLU A 29 7.28 20.71 18.19
N GLY A 30 6.17 21.32 17.72
CA GLY A 30 4.99 21.59 18.54
C GLY A 30 4.28 20.34 19.07
N PHE A 31 4.47 19.18 18.46
CA PHE A 31 3.95 17.91 18.98
C PHE A 31 4.74 17.41 20.21
N GLY A 32 5.99 17.83 20.37
CA GLY A 32 6.86 17.38 21.44
C GLY A 32 7.33 15.93 21.28
N SER A 33 6.43 14.99 20.96
CA SER A 33 6.73 13.60 20.60
C SER A 33 5.66 13.05 19.67
N VAL A 34 6.00 12.09 18.78
CA VAL A 34 5.09 11.62 17.75
C VAL A 34 5.26 10.14 17.42
N MET A 35 4.14 9.46 17.24
CA MET A 35 4.03 8.17 16.60
C MET A 35 3.56 8.36 15.15
N VAL A 36 4.29 7.83 14.17
CA VAL A 36 3.92 7.92 12.76
C VAL A 36 3.34 6.58 12.29
N ALA A 37 2.07 6.58 11.85
CA ALA A 37 1.48 5.43 11.15
C ALA A 37 2.19 5.27 9.79
N TYR A 38 3.07 4.29 9.72
CA TYR A 38 4.04 4.08 8.66
C TYR A 38 3.61 2.95 7.74
N SER A 39 3.62 3.18 6.43
CA SER A 39 3.20 2.18 5.43
C SER A 39 4.27 1.84 4.39
N GLY A 40 5.48 2.43 4.49
CA GLY A 40 6.51 2.28 3.47
C GLY A 40 6.25 3.02 2.15
N GLY A 41 5.13 3.73 2.04
CA GLY A 41 4.83 4.60 0.90
C GLY A 41 5.50 5.97 1.02
N VAL A 42 5.64 6.69 -0.10
CA VAL A 42 6.36 7.96 -0.22
C VAL A 42 6.05 8.97 0.89
N ASP A 43 4.76 9.18 1.20
CA ASP A 43 4.35 10.18 2.19
C ASP A 43 4.70 9.77 3.60
N SER A 44 4.45 8.51 3.95
CA SER A 44 4.70 7.98 5.29
C SER A 44 6.20 7.82 5.57
N VAL A 45 7.01 7.49 4.56
CA VAL A 45 8.47 7.44 4.65
C VAL A 45 9.01 8.85 4.89
N PHE A 46 8.57 9.82 4.08
CA PHE A 46 8.98 11.22 4.24
C PHE A 46 8.59 11.75 5.62
N LEU A 47 7.35 11.51 6.07
CA LEU A 47 6.89 11.95 7.38
C LEU A 47 7.69 11.30 8.53
N ALA A 48 7.93 9.99 8.48
CA ALA A 48 8.69 9.28 9.51
C ALA A 48 10.14 9.78 9.59
N PHE A 49 10.78 9.97 8.44
CA PHE A 49 12.12 10.55 8.34
C PHE A 49 12.16 11.97 8.93
N MET A 50 11.24 12.85 8.52
CA MET A 50 11.19 14.24 9.03
C MET A 50 10.89 14.29 10.52
N ALA A 51 9.99 13.43 11.02
CA ALA A 51 9.69 13.32 12.44
C ALA A 51 10.93 12.92 13.26
N HIS A 52 11.66 11.92 12.77
CA HIS A 52 12.91 11.48 13.42
C HIS A 52 13.99 12.57 13.41
N GLN A 53 14.17 13.28 12.29
CA GLN A 53 15.14 14.38 12.17
C GLN A 53 14.80 15.57 13.09
N THR A 54 13.50 15.84 13.27
CA THR A 54 13.03 16.98 14.04
C THR A 54 12.94 16.69 15.54
N LEU A 55 12.60 15.45 15.90
CA LEU A 55 12.35 14.98 17.28
C LEU A 55 13.23 13.76 17.61
N PRO A 56 14.56 13.91 17.66
CA PRO A 56 15.45 12.79 17.93
C PRO A 56 15.12 12.14 19.28
N GLY A 57 14.94 10.81 19.26
CA GLY A 57 14.54 10.02 20.44
C GLY A 57 13.09 10.17 20.88
N ARG A 58 12.29 11.02 20.21
CA ARG A 58 10.88 11.28 20.55
C ARG A 58 9.92 11.04 19.37
N ALA A 59 10.40 10.38 18.32
CA ALA A 59 9.60 9.96 17.18
C ALA A 59 9.78 8.46 16.94
N VAL A 60 8.67 7.76 16.73
CA VAL A 60 8.64 6.30 16.42
C VAL A 60 7.69 6.06 15.26
N ALA A 61 8.16 5.36 14.23
CA ALA A 61 7.29 4.84 13.18
C ALA A 61 6.65 3.52 13.61
N VAL A 62 5.39 3.28 13.25
CA VAL A 62 4.72 1.99 13.50
C VAL A 62 4.11 1.50 12.22
N ILE A 63 4.53 0.30 11.77
CA ILE A 63 4.00 -0.35 10.58
C ILE A 63 3.07 -1.50 10.98
N ALA A 64 1.88 -1.54 10.36
CA ALA A 64 0.96 -2.65 10.53
C ALA A 64 1.47 -3.89 9.78
N ASP A 65 1.63 -5.00 10.48
CA ASP A 65 1.84 -6.32 9.89
C ASP A 65 0.50 -7.03 9.75
N SER A 66 -0.03 -7.02 8.55
CA SER A 66 -1.33 -7.54 8.17
C SER A 66 -1.20 -8.44 6.95
N PRO A 67 -2.06 -9.46 6.77
CA PRO A 67 -2.13 -10.23 5.54
C PRO A 67 -2.39 -9.38 4.29
N SER A 68 -2.96 -8.17 4.46
CA SER A 68 -3.20 -7.21 3.38
C SER A 68 -1.94 -6.48 2.89
N LEU A 69 -0.87 -6.48 3.69
CA LEU A 69 0.41 -5.85 3.33
C LEU A 69 1.32 -6.89 2.66
N PRO A 70 1.74 -6.70 1.39
CA PRO A 70 2.70 -7.60 0.78
C PRO A 70 3.97 -7.76 1.62
N ARG A 71 4.46 -8.98 1.75
CA ARG A 71 5.68 -9.26 2.54
C ARG A 71 6.91 -8.55 1.99
N SER A 72 6.95 -8.34 0.67
CA SER A 72 7.99 -7.54 0.02
C SER A 72 7.96 -6.08 0.47
N GLU A 73 6.76 -5.50 0.58
CA GLU A 73 6.58 -4.11 1.03
C GLU A 73 6.97 -3.93 2.50
N LEU A 74 6.61 -4.89 3.36
CA LEU A 74 7.03 -4.87 4.76
C LEU A 74 8.56 -4.89 4.88
N ARG A 75 9.22 -5.81 4.16
CA ARG A 75 10.69 -5.91 4.18
C ARG A 75 11.36 -4.63 3.68
N GLU A 76 10.88 -4.08 2.56
CA GLU A 76 11.38 -2.83 2.01
C GLU A 76 11.21 -1.66 2.99
N ALA A 77 10.03 -1.55 3.61
CA ALA A 77 9.75 -0.50 4.59
C ALA A 77 10.69 -0.59 5.81
N LEU A 78 10.95 -1.80 6.32
CA LEU A 78 11.88 -2.01 7.42
C LEU A 78 13.32 -1.72 7.01
N GLN A 79 13.72 -2.07 5.79
CA GLN A 79 15.05 -1.76 5.25
C GLN A 79 15.25 -0.24 5.14
N ILE A 80 14.27 0.49 4.61
CA ILE A 80 14.32 1.97 4.53
C ILE A 80 14.50 2.58 5.94
N ALA A 81 13.75 2.08 6.92
CA ALA A 81 13.87 2.56 8.29
C ALA A 81 15.29 2.35 8.86
N ALA A 82 15.90 1.20 8.55
CA ALA A 82 17.28 0.88 8.95
C ALA A 82 18.28 1.78 8.23
N ASP A 83 18.18 1.94 6.91
CA ASP A 83 19.10 2.73 6.08
C ASP A 83 19.09 4.22 6.47
N PHE A 84 17.93 4.74 6.86
CA PHE A 84 17.74 6.14 7.30
C PHE A 84 17.71 6.30 8.82
N ASN A 85 18.01 5.22 9.56
CA ASN A 85 18.22 5.19 11.00
C ASN A 85 17.06 5.77 11.84
N PHE A 86 15.79 5.61 11.39
CA PHE A 86 14.65 5.98 12.22
C PHE A 86 14.01 4.74 12.87
N PRO A 87 13.59 4.84 14.15
CA PRO A 87 13.04 3.70 14.87
C PRO A 87 11.68 3.29 14.30
N VAL A 88 11.49 1.99 14.06
CA VAL A 88 10.24 1.41 13.59
C VAL A 88 9.82 0.25 14.50
N ARG A 89 8.52 0.18 14.81
CA ARG A 89 7.88 -0.98 15.46
C ARG A 89 6.92 -1.65 14.49
N VAL A 90 6.90 -2.97 14.52
CA VAL A 90 5.93 -3.78 13.78
C VAL A 90 4.78 -4.09 14.72
N LEU A 91 3.55 -3.80 14.29
CA LEU A 91 2.32 -4.03 15.03
C LEU A 91 1.45 -5.02 14.24
N LYS A 92 1.14 -6.18 14.81
CA LYS A 92 0.18 -7.11 14.21
C LYS A 92 -1.22 -6.56 14.38
N THR A 93 -1.98 -6.48 13.29
CA THR A 93 -3.37 -6.02 13.29
C THR A 93 -4.33 -7.18 13.10
N ALA A 94 -5.56 -7.04 13.59
CA ALA A 94 -6.56 -8.10 13.63
C ALA A 94 -7.81 -7.75 12.79
N GLU A 95 -7.68 -6.97 11.72
CA GLU A 95 -8.80 -6.56 10.87
C GLU A 95 -9.56 -7.74 10.25
N PHE A 96 -8.91 -8.90 10.10
CA PHE A 96 -9.56 -10.13 9.63
C PHE A 96 -10.50 -10.77 10.66
N ALA A 97 -10.45 -10.37 11.92
CA ALA A 97 -11.44 -10.74 12.92
C ALA A 97 -12.72 -9.88 12.81
N ASN A 98 -12.69 -8.78 12.07
CA ASN A 98 -13.82 -7.90 11.85
C ASN A 98 -14.62 -8.33 10.63
N ALA A 99 -15.88 -8.76 10.83
CA ALA A 99 -16.77 -9.20 9.76
C ALA A 99 -17.06 -8.10 8.73
N ASP A 100 -17.13 -6.82 9.17
CA ASP A 100 -17.34 -5.69 8.27
C ASP A 100 -16.15 -5.48 7.34
N TYR A 101 -14.93 -5.66 7.82
CA TYR A 101 -13.74 -5.64 6.97
C TYR A 101 -13.73 -6.80 5.98
N VAL A 102 -13.99 -8.03 6.48
CA VAL A 102 -13.97 -9.26 5.67
C VAL A 102 -15.02 -9.24 4.56
N SER A 103 -16.19 -8.64 4.80
CA SER A 103 -17.27 -8.51 3.80
C SER A 103 -16.89 -7.62 2.61
N ASN A 104 -15.75 -6.89 2.69
CA ASN A 104 -15.16 -6.10 1.61
C ASN A 104 -16.11 -5.02 1.03
N PRO A 105 -16.72 -4.18 1.85
CA PRO A 105 -17.55 -3.09 1.39
C PRO A 105 -16.73 -1.99 0.72
N LEU A 106 -17.40 -1.05 0.03
CA LEU A 106 -16.74 0.10 -0.60
C LEU A 106 -15.91 0.94 0.37
N ASN A 107 -16.35 1.02 1.63
CA ASN A 107 -15.65 1.72 2.71
C ASN A 107 -14.72 0.83 3.53
N ARG A 108 -14.29 -0.34 3.02
CA ARG A 108 -13.37 -1.26 3.73
C ARG A 108 -12.16 -0.56 4.34
N CYS A 109 -11.62 0.47 3.66
CA CYS A 109 -10.48 1.24 4.17
C CYS A 109 -10.76 1.95 5.49
N TYR A 110 -12.02 2.28 5.80
CA TYR A 110 -12.41 2.78 7.11
C TYR A 110 -12.16 1.74 8.19
N PHE A 111 -12.67 0.52 8.03
CA PHE A 111 -12.50 -0.56 9.01
C PHE A 111 -11.03 -0.93 9.23
N CYS A 112 -10.23 -0.98 8.15
CA CYS A 112 -8.79 -1.21 8.24
C CYS A 112 -8.07 -0.12 9.05
N LYS A 113 -8.40 1.15 8.81
CA LYS A 113 -7.79 2.28 9.54
C LYS A 113 -8.30 2.40 10.96
N HIS A 114 -9.59 2.14 11.18
CA HIS A 114 -10.18 2.10 12.51
C HIS A 114 -9.48 1.06 13.39
N GLU A 115 -9.29 -0.17 12.89
CA GLU A 115 -8.55 -1.22 13.57
C GLU A 115 -7.12 -0.77 13.92
N LEU A 116 -6.38 -0.24 12.93
CA LEU A 116 -5.02 0.25 13.16
C LEU A 116 -5.00 1.32 14.26
N PHE A 117 -5.85 2.34 14.16
CA PHE A 117 -5.81 3.46 15.11
C PHE A 117 -6.27 3.05 16.51
N SER A 118 -7.22 2.10 16.63
CA SER A 118 -7.62 1.55 17.93
C SER A 118 -6.47 0.88 18.67
N GLN A 119 -5.51 0.32 17.95
CA GLN A 119 -4.30 -0.26 18.54
C GLN A 119 -3.18 0.77 18.74
N LEU A 120 -3.05 1.76 17.84
CA LEU A 120 -2.01 2.80 17.99
C LEU A 120 -2.24 3.71 19.18
N VAL A 121 -3.50 4.01 19.54
CA VAL A 121 -3.82 4.91 20.66
C VAL A 121 -3.28 4.37 21.99
N PRO A 122 -3.59 3.13 22.41
CA PRO A 122 -3.03 2.60 23.65
C PRO A 122 -1.50 2.45 23.59
N LEU A 123 -0.94 2.06 22.43
CA LEU A 123 0.50 1.95 22.25
C LEU A 123 1.20 3.32 22.37
N ALA A 124 0.62 4.39 21.83
CA ALA A 124 1.17 5.73 21.98
C ALA A 124 1.18 6.18 23.46
N LYS A 125 0.11 5.88 24.20
CA LYS A 125 0.02 6.14 25.64
C LYS A 125 1.07 5.36 26.44
N GLU A 126 1.27 4.07 26.12
CA GLU A 126 2.29 3.21 26.75
C GLU A 126 3.70 3.78 26.53
N LEU A 127 3.97 4.30 25.32
CA LEU A 127 5.26 4.85 24.95
C LEU A 127 5.45 6.32 25.37
N GLY A 128 4.45 6.95 25.98
CA GLY A 128 4.50 8.36 26.35
C GLY A 128 4.58 9.30 25.17
N LEU A 129 4.03 8.93 24.01
CA LEU A 129 4.01 9.75 22.81
C LEU A 129 2.73 10.61 22.75
N ALA A 130 2.89 11.92 22.56
CA ALA A 130 1.81 12.87 22.68
C ALA A 130 0.86 12.89 21.48
N VAL A 131 1.37 12.62 20.28
CA VAL A 131 0.62 12.73 19.02
C VAL A 131 0.79 11.48 18.17
N ILE A 132 -0.29 11.06 17.50
CA ILE A 132 -0.23 10.09 16.41
C ILE A 132 -0.46 10.84 15.10
N ALA A 133 0.40 10.59 14.09
CA ALA A 133 0.33 11.23 12.79
C ALA A 133 0.35 10.20 11.66
N TYR A 134 -0.19 10.56 10.49
CA TYR A 134 -0.16 9.72 9.30
C TYR A 134 0.13 10.53 8.02
N GLY A 135 0.54 9.85 6.97
CA GLY A 135 1.05 10.45 5.74
C GLY A 135 -0.05 10.85 4.74
N GLU A 136 -1.10 11.58 5.14
CA GLU A 136 -2.02 12.24 4.20
C GLU A 136 -1.42 13.55 3.73
N ASN A 137 -1.56 13.87 2.44
CA ASN A 137 -0.99 15.07 1.81
C ASN A 137 -2.08 15.97 1.19
N ALA A 138 -1.71 17.18 0.76
CA ALA A 138 -2.66 18.16 0.23
C ALA A 138 -3.28 17.77 -1.13
N SER A 139 -2.66 16.87 -1.91
CA SER A 139 -3.23 16.37 -3.17
C SER A 139 -4.35 15.34 -2.95
N ASP A 140 -4.52 14.86 -1.72
CA ASP A 140 -5.52 13.86 -1.37
C ASP A 140 -6.91 14.46 -1.08
N VAL A 141 -7.03 15.78 -1.17
CA VAL A 141 -8.28 16.52 -0.97
C VAL A 141 -9.23 16.28 -2.15
N GLY A 142 -10.47 15.89 -1.84
CA GLY A 142 -11.51 15.61 -2.85
C GLY A 142 -11.64 14.15 -3.27
N ASP A 143 -10.69 13.28 -2.93
CA ASP A 143 -10.81 11.83 -3.13
C ASP A 143 -11.76 11.21 -2.09
N PHE A 144 -12.55 10.22 -2.50
CA PHE A 144 -13.30 9.37 -1.56
C PHE A 144 -12.32 8.53 -0.74
N ARG A 145 -12.11 8.93 0.52
CA ARG A 145 -11.14 8.30 1.43
C ARG A 145 -11.77 7.92 2.77
N PRO A 146 -12.47 6.78 2.83
CA PRO A 146 -13.10 6.32 4.06
C PRO A 146 -12.13 6.22 5.24
N GLY A 147 -10.86 5.92 4.98
CA GLY A 147 -9.84 5.87 6.03
C GLY A 147 -9.53 7.23 6.69
N ALA A 148 -9.85 8.35 6.06
CA ALA A 148 -9.69 9.68 6.65
C ALA A 148 -10.78 9.96 7.73
N GLU A 149 -11.94 9.31 7.63
CA GLU A 149 -13.00 9.39 8.65
C GLU A 149 -12.51 8.74 9.95
N ALA A 150 -11.95 7.54 9.87
CA ALA A 150 -11.35 6.90 11.04
C ALA A 150 -10.23 7.77 11.66
N ALA A 151 -9.39 8.42 10.84
CA ALA A 151 -8.34 9.30 11.36
C ALA A 151 -8.92 10.48 12.16
N LYS A 152 -10.06 11.04 11.74
CA LYS A 152 -10.76 12.12 12.47
C LYS A 152 -11.31 11.63 13.81
N GLU A 153 -11.94 10.46 13.84
CA GLU A 153 -12.50 9.86 15.06
C GLU A 153 -11.44 9.65 16.14
N PHE A 154 -10.27 9.18 15.76
CA PHE A 154 -9.14 8.94 16.66
C PHE A 154 -8.24 10.18 16.85
N HIS A 155 -8.60 11.35 16.32
CA HIS A 155 -7.84 12.59 16.39
C HIS A 155 -6.39 12.46 15.87
N ILE A 156 -6.21 11.63 14.82
CA ILE A 156 -4.90 11.41 14.18
C ILE A 156 -4.54 12.62 13.31
N ARG A 157 -3.34 13.14 13.48
CA ARG A 157 -2.87 14.35 12.77
C ARG A 157 -2.35 14.00 11.37
N ALA A 158 -2.53 14.93 10.45
CA ALA A 158 -2.04 14.85 9.07
C ALA A 158 -1.10 16.02 8.73
N PRO A 159 0.09 16.11 9.35
CA PRO A 159 0.93 17.30 9.29
C PRO A 159 1.37 17.69 7.88
N LEU A 160 1.53 16.72 6.95
CA LEU A 160 1.85 17.03 5.55
C LEU A 160 0.70 17.80 4.87
N LYS A 161 -0.54 17.37 5.10
CA LYS A 161 -1.74 18.05 4.60
C LYS A 161 -1.95 19.40 5.29
N GLU A 162 -1.75 19.45 6.60
CA GLU A 162 -1.93 20.66 7.42
C GLU A 162 -1.02 21.80 6.97
N VAL A 163 0.21 21.52 6.51
CA VAL A 163 1.12 22.51 5.96
C VAL A 163 1.00 22.69 4.45
N GLY A 164 0.03 22.01 3.82
CA GLY A 164 -0.26 22.13 2.40
C GLY A 164 0.78 21.49 1.47
N LEU A 165 1.55 20.48 1.93
CA LEU A 165 2.47 19.75 1.09
C LEU A 165 1.71 18.83 0.12
N THR A 166 1.94 19.03 -1.17
CA THR A 166 1.41 18.22 -2.25
C THR A 166 2.27 16.99 -2.50
N LYS A 167 1.72 15.98 -3.19
CA LYS A 167 2.47 14.78 -3.58
C LYS A 167 3.72 15.07 -4.39
N ALA A 168 3.66 16.04 -5.31
CA ALA A 168 4.80 16.45 -6.12
C ALA A 168 5.91 17.09 -5.27
N GLU A 169 5.53 17.95 -4.33
CA GLU A 169 6.48 18.60 -3.41
C GLU A 169 7.13 17.57 -2.46
N ILE A 170 6.34 16.58 -1.95
CA ILE A 170 6.88 15.51 -1.11
C ILE A 170 7.88 14.67 -1.89
N ARG A 171 7.61 14.34 -3.17
CA ARG A 171 8.57 13.63 -4.02
C ARG A 171 9.85 14.44 -4.26
N ALA A 172 9.73 15.74 -4.51
CA ALA A 172 10.89 16.63 -4.68
C ALA A 172 11.74 16.69 -3.40
N LEU A 173 11.10 16.80 -2.24
CA LEU A 173 11.79 16.76 -0.94
C LEU A 173 12.41 15.39 -0.66
N SER A 174 11.70 14.30 -0.96
CA SER A 174 12.23 12.94 -0.82
C SER A 174 13.49 12.74 -1.66
N ALA A 175 13.49 13.22 -2.93
CA ALA A 175 14.67 13.21 -3.78
C ALA A 175 15.84 14.02 -3.18
N ARG A 176 15.54 15.20 -2.64
CA ARG A 176 16.54 16.08 -1.98
C ARG A 176 17.19 15.42 -0.78
N PHE A 177 16.44 14.61 -0.01
CA PHE A 177 16.95 13.87 1.14
C PHE A 177 17.47 12.48 0.78
N GLY A 178 17.47 12.10 -0.49
CA GLY A 178 17.95 10.80 -0.97
C GLY A 178 17.08 9.62 -0.57
N LEU A 179 15.78 9.86 -0.25
CA LEU A 179 14.86 8.79 0.11
C LEU A 179 14.53 7.93 -1.12
N PRO A 180 14.61 6.59 -1.02
CA PRO A 180 14.46 5.69 -2.19
C PRO A 180 13.03 5.62 -2.71
N THR A 181 12.06 6.14 -1.97
CA THR A 181 10.65 6.12 -2.34
C THR A 181 10.21 7.26 -3.26
N THR A 182 11.14 8.12 -3.71
CA THR A 182 10.86 9.29 -4.55
C THR A 182 9.99 8.94 -5.75
N ASP A 183 10.32 7.89 -6.48
CA ASP A 183 9.62 7.44 -7.68
C ASP A 183 8.69 6.24 -7.42
N LYS A 184 8.56 5.83 -6.15
CA LYS A 184 7.73 4.68 -5.80
C LYS A 184 6.27 4.93 -6.21
N PRO A 185 5.67 4.02 -7.01
CA PRO A 185 4.26 4.15 -7.39
C PRO A 185 3.37 4.04 -6.16
N GLN A 186 2.15 4.56 -6.26
CA GLN A 186 1.17 4.41 -5.20
C GLN A 186 0.80 2.93 -5.04
N MET A 187 1.13 2.37 -3.89
CA MET A 187 0.82 0.98 -3.57
C MET A 187 -0.56 0.88 -2.93
N ALA A 188 -1.38 -0.01 -3.46
CA ALA A 188 -2.63 -0.41 -2.83
C ALA A 188 -2.43 -1.76 -2.12
N CYS A 189 -3.14 -1.99 -1.00
CA CYS A 189 -3.10 -3.25 -0.24
C CYS A 189 -3.58 -4.44 -1.10
N LEU A 190 -3.17 -5.66 -0.78
CA LEU A 190 -3.58 -6.87 -1.51
C LEU A 190 -5.10 -7.03 -1.57
N SER A 191 -5.83 -6.62 -0.52
CA SER A 191 -7.29 -6.67 -0.49
C SER A 191 -7.96 -5.88 -1.62
N SER A 192 -7.28 -4.88 -2.22
CA SER A 192 -7.80 -4.16 -3.38
C SER A 192 -7.87 -4.99 -4.66
N ARG A 193 -7.31 -6.20 -4.67
CA ARG A 193 -7.36 -7.14 -5.80
C ARG A 193 -8.60 -8.02 -5.75
N VAL A 194 -9.32 -8.02 -4.65
CA VAL A 194 -10.59 -8.73 -4.48
C VAL A 194 -11.73 -7.76 -4.80
N PRO A 195 -12.68 -8.10 -5.68
CA PRO A 195 -13.82 -7.26 -6.01
C PRO A 195 -14.64 -6.91 -4.77
N HIS A 196 -15.18 -5.69 -4.72
CA HIS A 196 -16.06 -5.29 -3.61
C HIS A 196 -17.28 -6.22 -3.52
N GLY A 197 -17.64 -6.59 -2.29
CA GLY A 197 -18.71 -7.55 -2.00
C GLY A 197 -18.27 -9.03 -2.03
N GLU A 198 -17.08 -9.35 -2.56
CA GLU A 198 -16.47 -10.65 -2.36
C GLU A 198 -15.65 -10.65 -1.06
N ALA A 199 -15.84 -11.66 -0.20
CA ALA A 199 -15.12 -11.73 1.07
C ALA A 199 -13.60 -11.74 0.87
N VAL A 200 -12.89 -10.93 1.65
CA VAL A 200 -11.43 -10.94 1.72
C VAL A 200 -11.00 -12.01 2.72
N THR A 201 -10.16 -12.95 2.28
CA THR A 201 -9.59 -13.99 3.15
C THR A 201 -8.07 -14.02 3.02
N GLU A 202 -7.38 -14.47 4.07
CA GLU A 202 -5.92 -14.61 4.05
C GLU A 202 -5.47 -15.53 2.90
N GLN A 203 -6.23 -16.58 2.62
CA GLN A 203 -5.96 -17.49 1.51
C GLN A 203 -5.98 -16.77 0.16
N LYS A 204 -7.02 -15.97 -0.14
CA LYS A 204 -7.07 -15.19 -1.39
C LYS A 204 -5.89 -14.24 -1.49
N LEU A 205 -5.53 -13.57 -0.38
CA LEU A 205 -4.40 -12.65 -0.37
C LEU A 205 -3.07 -13.35 -0.59
N GLY A 206 -2.88 -14.53 0.00
CA GLY A 206 -1.70 -15.36 -0.25
C GLY A 206 -1.57 -15.79 -1.71
N MET A 207 -2.69 -16.21 -2.35
CA MET A 207 -2.71 -16.51 -3.78
C MET A 207 -2.36 -15.31 -4.64
N ILE A 208 -2.92 -14.14 -4.32
CA ILE A 208 -2.63 -12.89 -5.02
C ILE A 208 -1.15 -12.51 -4.87
N GLU A 209 -0.62 -12.55 -3.65
CA GLU A 209 0.77 -12.21 -3.37
C GLU A 209 1.74 -13.14 -4.10
N ALA A 210 1.48 -14.44 -4.07
CA ALA A 210 2.29 -15.43 -4.79
C ALA A 210 2.28 -15.19 -6.30
N ALA A 211 1.10 -14.92 -6.88
CA ALA A 211 0.96 -14.65 -8.31
C ALA A 211 1.66 -13.34 -8.73
N GLU A 212 1.44 -12.24 -7.99
CA GLU A 212 2.14 -10.97 -8.26
C GLU A 212 3.66 -11.11 -8.05
N GLY A 213 4.08 -11.88 -7.03
CA GLY A 213 5.48 -12.18 -6.76
C GLY A 213 6.15 -12.94 -7.92
N HIS A 214 5.45 -13.93 -8.49
CA HIS A 214 5.95 -14.66 -9.66
C HIS A 214 6.13 -13.74 -10.87
N LEU A 215 5.13 -12.92 -11.19
CA LEU A 215 5.22 -11.97 -12.30
C LEU A 215 6.39 -10.98 -12.10
N ARG A 216 6.59 -10.46 -10.88
CA ARG A 216 7.72 -9.59 -10.57
C ARG A 216 9.07 -10.30 -10.70
N SER A 217 9.16 -11.59 -10.36
CA SER A 217 10.39 -12.38 -10.55
C SER A 217 10.76 -12.56 -12.02
N LEU A 218 9.77 -12.46 -12.92
CA LEU A 218 9.97 -12.42 -14.36
C LEU A 218 10.31 -11.02 -14.89
N GLY A 219 10.45 -10.02 -14.01
CA GLY A 219 10.82 -8.66 -14.33
C GLY A 219 9.66 -7.73 -14.74
N PHE A 220 8.39 -8.12 -14.50
CA PHE A 220 7.25 -7.20 -14.66
C PHE A 220 7.20 -6.25 -13.46
N VAL A 221 7.00 -4.96 -13.72
CA VAL A 221 7.05 -3.90 -12.72
C VAL A 221 5.65 -3.50 -12.25
N ASP A 222 4.81 -3.05 -13.16
CA ASP A 222 3.44 -2.63 -12.86
C ASP A 222 2.49 -3.83 -12.93
N VAL A 223 2.39 -4.59 -11.84
CA VAL A 223 1.65 -5.85 -11.81
C VAL A 223 0.49 -5.77 -10.83
N ARG A 224 -0.69 -6.22 -11.26
CA ARG A 224 -1.84 -6.55 -10.41
C ARG A 224 -2.45 -7.88 -10.87
N VAL A 225 -2.74 -8.74 -9.91
CA VAL A 225 -3.50 -9.97 -10.15
C VAL A 225 -4.82 -9.87 -9.41
N ARG A 226 -5.92 -9.60 -10.15
CA ARG A 226 -7.26 -9.55 -9.57
C ARG A 226 -7.78 -10.96 -9.38
N HIS A 227 -8.33 -11.21 -8.21
CA HIS A 227 -8.90 -12.49 -7.83
C HIS A 227 -10.42 -12.43 -7.97
N HIS A 228 -10.98 -13.28 -8.82
CA HIS A 228 -12.43 -13.37 -9.01
C HIS A 228 -12.89 -14.78 -8.67
N GLU A 229 -13.86 -14.91 -7.76
CA GLU A 229 -14.53 -16.19 -7.52
C GLU A 229 -15.42 -16.56 -8.69
N LEU A 230 -15.39 -17.82 -9.07
CA LEU A 230 -16.26 -18.36 -10.11
C LEU A 230 -17.40 -19.18 -9.50
N PRO A 231 -18.59 -19.21 -10.13
CA PRO A 231 -19.63 -20.14 -9.75
C PRO A 231 -19.12 -21.58 -9.91
N GLY A 232 -19.36 -22.45 -8.94
CA GLY A 232 -18.97 -23.86 -9.03
C GLY A 232 -18.78 -24.54 -7.69
N ALA A 233 -18.65 -25.86 -7.72
CA ALA A 233 -18.30 -26.64 -6.54
C ALA A 233 -16.85 -26.39 -6.11
N PRO A 234 -16.50 -26.61 -4.83
CA PRO A 234 -15.14 -26.48 -4.34
C PRO A 234 -14.17 -27.32 -5.19
N VAL A 235 -13.03 -26.73 -5.53
CA VAL A 235 -11.96 -27.45 -6.25
C VAL A 235 -11.29 -28.40 -5.26
N PRO A 236 -11.15 -29.69 -5.55
CA PRO A 236 -10.37 -30.60 -4.71
C PRO A 236 -8.93 -30.07 -4.59
N SER A 237 -8.40 -30.04 -3.37
CA SER A 237 -7.02 -29.59 -3.14
C SER A 237 -6.06 -30.51 -3.90
N MET A 238 -5.40 -29.98 -4.91
CA MET A 238 -4.18 -30.60 -5.40
C MET A 238 -3.10 -30.31 -4.36
N SER A 239 -2.53 -31.36 -3.80
CA SER A 239 -1.50 -31.35 -2.77
C SER A 239 -0.48 -30.23 -3.02
N ALA A 240 -0.50 -29.22 -2.16
CA ALA A 240 0.46 -28.13 -2.20
C ALA A 240 1.84 -28.63 -1.75
N THR A 241 2.72 -28.87 -2.70
CA THR A 241 4.12 -29.25 -2.45
C THR A 241 5.03 -28.03 -2.18
N ASN A 242 4.47 -26.86 -1.88
CA ASN A 242 5.24 -25.66 -1.62
C ASN A 242 5.29 -25.36 -0.11
N PRO A 243 6.50 -25.47 0.55
CA PRO A 243 6.66 -25.20 1.98
C PRO A 243 6.31 -23.76 2.42
N GLN A 244 6.30 -22.80 1.50
CA GLN A 244 5.96 -21.41 1.80
C GLN A 244 4.43 -21.14 1.84
N LEU A 245 3.62 -22.11 1.38
CA LEU A 245 2.14 -22.06 1.42
C LEU A 245 1.57 -22.97 2.54
N ASN A 246 2.41 -23.59 3.34
CA ASN A 246 2.01 -24.60 4.33
C ASN A 246 1.13 -24.10 5.48
N ASP A 247 0.93 -22.77 5.62
CA ASP A 247 0.01 -22.21 6.63
C ASP A 247 -1.37 -21.86 6.04
N LEU A 248 -1.57 -22.07 4.74
CA LEU A 248 -2.83 -21.83 4.02
C LEU A 248 -3.60 -23.15 3.80
N THR A 249 -3.82 -23.91 4.86
CA THR A 249 -4.21 -25.33 4.85
C THR A 249 -5.65 -25.61 4.40
N ALA A 250 -6.48 -24.63 4.09
CA ALA A 250 -7.80 -24.87 3.52
C ALA A 250 -7.75 -24.73 1.98
N PRO A 251 -8.26 -25.70 1.20
CA PRO A 251 -8.40 -25.54 -0.25
C PRO A 251 -9.34 -24.37 -0.56
N PRO A 252 -9.16 -23.68 -1.71
CA PRO A 252 -10.09 -22.62 -2.11
C PRO A 252 -11.51 -23.16 -2.10
N THR A 253 -12.40 -22.50 -1.39
CA THR A 253 -13.80 -22.92 -1.27
C THR A 253 -14.57 -22.81 -2.59
N LYS A 254 -14.04 -22.05 -3.55
CA LYS A 254 -14.59 -21.87 -4.90
C LYS A 254 -13.46 -21.79 -5.93
N PRO A 255 -13.71 -22.21 -7.18
CA PRO A 255 -12.76 -21.99 -8.25
C PRO A 255 -12.56 -20.48 -8.46
N ALA A 256 -11.33 -20.09 -8.76
CA ALA A 256 -10.97 -18.68 -8.92
C ALA A 256 -10.31 -18.42 -10.28
N LEU A 257 -10.56 -17.22 -10.82
CA LEU A 257 -9.94 -16.69 -12.00
C LEU A 257 -8.92 -15.60 -11.59
N ALA A 258 -7.70 -15.72 -12.09
CA ALA A 258 -6.70 -14.64 -12.06
C ALA A 258 -6.88 -13.75 -13.29
N ARG A 259 -7.19 -12.46 -13.09
CA ARG A 259 -7.13 -11.43 -14.12
C ARG A 259 -5.87 -10.60 -13.94
N ILE A 260 -4.91 -10.80 -14.83
CA ILE A 260 -3.61 -10.13 -14.79
C ILE A 260 -3.74 -8.75 -15.41
N GLU A 261 -3.23 -7.74 -14.73
CA GLU A 261 -3.04 -6.38 -15.24
C GLU A 261 -1.54 -6.07 -15.16
N VAL A 262 -0.92 -5.70 -16.28
CA VAL A 262 0.47 -5.21 -16.34
C VAL A 262 0.53 -3.86 -17.02
N GLY A 263 1.62 -3.13 -16.87
CA GLY A 263 1.84 -1.87 -17.56
C GLY A 263 1.65 -2.02 -19.08
N ALA A 264 1.07 -1.02 -19.74
CA ALA A 264 0.76 -1.08 -21.18
C ALA A 264 1.99 -1.43 -22.03
N THR A 265 3.16 -0.96 -21.66
CA THR A 265 4.43 -1.26 -22.35
C THR A 265 4.94 -2.69 -22.09
N GLU A 266 4.42 -3.36 -21.08
CA GLU A 266 4.80 -4.73 -20.68
C GLU A 266 3.89 -5.81 -21.31
N LEU A 267 2.72 -5.41 -21.83
CA LEU A 267 1.76 -6.32 -22.46
C LEU A 267 2.36 -7.19 -23.58
N PRO A 268 3.12 -6.63 -24.55
CA PRO A 268 3.72 -7.45 -25.61
C PRO A 268 4.61 -8.56 -25.06
N ARG A 269 5.44 -8.26 -24.07
CA ARG A 269 6.35 -9.22 -23.44
C ARG A 269 5.59 -10.31 -22.67
N LEU A 270 4.45 -9.97 -22.04
CA LEU A 270 3.61 -10.95 -21.35
C LEU A 270 2.99 -11.95 -22.33
N LEU A 271 2.61 -11.49 -23.54
CA LEU A 271 1.98 -12.29 -24.59
C LEU A 271 2.98 -13.17 -25.35
N GLU A 272 4.27 -13.03 -25.16
CA GLU A 272 5.26 -13.97 -25.69
C GLU A 272 4.93 -15.38 -25.20
N ALA A 273 4.87 -16.36 -26.12
CA ALA A 273 4.40 -17.70 -25.83
C ALA A 273 5.09 -18.38 -24.64
N THR A 274 6.40 -18.16 -24.47
CA THR A 274 7.19 -18.69 -23.36
C THR A 274 6.77 -18.07 -22.02
N ASN A 275 6.58 -16.74 -21.97
CA ASN A 275 6.16 -16.06 -20.76
C ASN A 275 4.72 -16.41 -20.39
N ALA A 276 3.82 -16.40 -21.36
CA ALA A 276 2.41 -16.74 -21.17
C ALA A 276 2.25 -18.17 -20.62
N ALA A 277 2.99 -19.15 -21.17
CA ALA A 277 2.95 -20.53 -20.71
C ALA A 277 3.45 -20.66 -19.25
N ARG A 278 4.62 -20.07 -18.94
CA ARG A 278 5.18 -20.09 -17.57
C ARG A 278 4.27 -19.44 -16.54
N ILE A 279 3.69 -18.29 -16.88
CA ILE A 279 2.76 -17.58 -16.00
C ILE A 279 1.51 -18.42 -15.77
N ALA A 280 0.91 -18.99 -16.85
CA ALA A 280 -0.29 -19.79 -16.73
C ALA A 280 -0.07 -21.05 -15.88
N GLU A 281 1.05 -21.74 -16.08
CA GLU A 281 1.43 -22.92 -15.31
C GLU A 281 1.58 -22.60 -13.83
N GLU A 282 2.33 -21.54 -13.49
CA GLU A 282 2.59 -21.17 -12.11
C GLU A 282 1.31 -20.69 -11.40
N LEU A 283 0.48 -19.87 -12.06
CA LEU A 283 -0.76 -19.41 -11.45
C LEU A 283 -1.76 -20.54 -11.21
N LYS A 284 -1.79 -21.54 -12.11
CA LYS A 284 -2.56 -22.78 -11.89
C LYS A 284 -2.01 -23.58 -10.70
N ARG A 285 -0.67 -23.64 -10.55
CA ARG A 285 -0.04 -24.32 -9.40
C ARG A 285 -0.35 -23.60 -8.08
N ILE A 286 -0.50 -22.27 -8.11
CA ILE A 286 -0.95 -21.48 -6.95
C ILE A 286 -2.41 -21.79 -6.58
N GLY A 287 -3.24 -22.25 -7.52
CA GLY A 287 -4.63 -22.67 -7.28
C GLY A 287 -5.67 -21.94 -8.12
N TYR A 288 -5.29 -21.12 -9.10
CA TYR A 288 -6.24 -20.50 -10.02
C TYR A 288 -6.74 -21.52 -11.07
N ALA A 289 -8.07 -21.60 -11.22
CA ALA A 289 -8.69 -22.42 -12.24
C ALA A 289 -8.48 -21.86 -13.66
N HIS A 290 -8.54 -20.53 -13.77
CA HIS A 290 -8.33 -19.83 -15.04
C HIS A 290 -7.37 -18.65 -14.85
N VAL A 291 -6.58 -18.40 -15.89
CA VAL A 291 -5.64 -17.26 -15.96
C VAL A 291 -5.99 -16.44 -17.19
N THR A 292 -6.28 -15.17 -17.00
CA THR A 292 -6.68 -14.22 -18.04
C THR A 292 -5.87 -12.95 -17.99
N LEU A 293 -5.89 -12.20 -19.06
CA LEU A 293 -5.23 -10.91 -19.18
C LEU A 293 -6.27 -9.83 -19.37
N ASP A 294 -6.14 -8.71 -18.65
CA ASP A 294 -6.88 -7.49 -18.96
C ASP A 294 -6.21 -6.78 -20.14
N LEU A 295 -6.92 -6.70 -21.27
CA LEU A 295 -6.39 -6.10 -22.50
C LEU A 295 -6.11 -4.59 -22.38
N LEU A 296 -6.71 -3.92 -21.41
CA LEU A 296 -6.47 -2.51 -21.14
C LEU A 296 -5.24 -2.31 -20.24
N GLY A 297 -4.68 -3.40 -19.70
CA GLY A 297 -3.54 -3.35 -18.79
C GLY A 297 -3.87 -2.71 -17.44
N TYR A 298 -2.82 -2.38 -16.68
CA TYR A 298 -2.98 -1.73 -15.39
C TYR A 298 -3.44 -0.28 -15.54
N ARG A 299 -4.54 0.05 -14.86
CA ARG A 299 -5.07 1.41 -14.74
C ARG A 299 -5.29 1.76 -13.28
N ARG A 300 -4.82 2.96 -12.89
CA ARG A 300 -5.07 3.47 -11.53
C ARG A 300 -6.59 3.63 -11.33
N GLY A 301 -7.11 3.05 -10.24
CA GLY A 301 -8.55 3.13 -9.93
C GLY A 301 -9.43 2.11 -10.64
N GLY A 302 -8.91 1.27 -11.54
CA GLY A 302 -9.70 0.30 -12.32
C GLY A 302 -10.52 -0.72 -11.50
N ALA A 303 -10.24 -0.88 -10.21
CA ALA A 303 -11.09 -1.68 -9.33
C ALA A 303 -12.45 -0.99 -9.03
N ASN A 304 -12.54 0.32 -9.21
CA ASN A 304 -13.74 1.12 -8.94
C ASN A 304 -14.64 1.27 -10.16
N ASP A 305 -14.20 0.82 -11.35
CA ASP A 305 -14.97 0.95 -12.61
C ASP A 305 -16.34 0.23 -12.56
N LEU A 306 -16.48 -0.75 -11.65
CA LEU A 306 -17.73 -1.50 -11.43
C LEU A 306 -18.53 -0.99 -10.22
N ALA A 307 -18.04 -0.01 -9.48
CA ALA A 307 -18.79 0.61 -8.40
C ALA A 307 -19.94 1.45 -9.00
N PRO A 308 -21.18 1.37 -8.45
CA PRO A 308 -22.24 2.27 -8.87
C PRO A 308 -21.75 3.70 -8.72
N GLN A 309 -21.77 4.47 -9.82
CA GLN A 309 -21.52 5.90 -9.76
C GLN A 309 -22.54 6.53 -8.82
N PRO A 310 -22.18 7.43 -7.89
CA PRO A 310 -23.17 8.15 -7.13
C PRO A 310 -24.07 8.87 -8.13
N VAL A 311 -25.37 8.57 -8.07
CA VAL A 311 -26.38 9.26 -8.84
C VAL A 311 -26.37 10.70 -8.34
N GLY A 312 -25.91 11.63 -9.20
CA GLY A 312 -25.82 13.06 -8.91
C GLY A 312 -27.20 13.71 -8.71
#